data_33a0e734caf9623190c35af4fd4ce4b5
#
_entry.id   33a0e734caf9623190c35af4fd4ce4b5
#
_cell.length_a   1.000
_cell.length_b   1.000
_cell.length_c   1.000
_cell.angle_alpha   90.00
_cell.angle_beta   90.00
_cell.angle_gamma   90.00
#
_symmetry.space_group_name_H-M   'P 1'
#
loop_
_entity.id
_entity.type
_entity.pdbx_description
1 polymer ?
#
loop_
_entity_poly.entity_id
_entity_poly.type
_entity_poly.pdbx_seq_one_letter_code
_entity_poly.pdbx_strand_id
1 'polypeptide(L)'
;MDYIPVLAIRRAHEGSAVSHAGMTFDSGFQVDESANDMNSHTSNLRPRAWPHALLDSVALRNAVLGGILLLSGVPAMANTAAVAKPAAAAAQAPADSGTVKDLHEAKTYTISSPPAEPLMMDKPKLPDLSGYTQQAMQKKIVRNKVAKVSIRRMMQEDALKEFIGGDNKMSEWVARQHGIPQAIFVDDGYLNLQDLAKKVPKQYLSETSPGVFLARLPIVVGKKGIFEIDKKTTELRLSQEAGAFVINDNQLFIQDTRVTGWSEKANGPSTFKAPKEFRPFLLSWGGTQTYIFNTKVASLGYNNSKSYGISISQYTPNMKAQMNRPDPTGWIVNSEFSDLWYGYYCYETRDFVVKGNTYHDNIVYGIDPHDRSHGLIIAENTVYGTKKKHGIIISREVNDSFIINNKSYENHLSGIVLDRNSVNNLVAYNQIYRNHTDGITLYESADNLLWGNRVFANKRHGIRVRNSTNIKLYENLAIGNGLMGVYGHIKDLTDTDRDIKLDPFDAEVSLIMVGGELTSNGSGPLSIDSPLSVELYKVSMLAPTKSSGISFNGVLGDRQDEILDLLVRQQKAVLIDPVESQKQLRD
;
A
#
# COMPACT_ATOMS: atom_id res chain seq x y z
N MET A 1 8.13 -24.11 27.37
CA MET A 1 8.20 -24.81 26.10
C MET A 1 8.80 -23.81 25.16
N ASP A 2 9.98 -24.03 24.86
CA ASP A 2 11.12 -23.21 24.60
C ASP A 2 11.03 -22.30 23.38
N TYR A 3 11.16 -21.01 23.64
CA TYR A 3 11.45 -19.99 22.63
C TYR A 3 12.93 -20.12 22.22
N ILE A 4 13.19 -20.34 20.95
CA ILE A 4 14.53 -20.18 20.37
C ILE A 4 14.57 -18.79 19.72
N PRO A 5 15.49 -17.91 20.12
CA PRO A 5 15.59 -16.58 19.56
C PRO A 5 16.30 -16.62 18.21
N VAL A 6 15.75 -15.87 17.25
CA VAL A 6 16.41 -15.51 15.99
C VAL A 6 17.58 -14.59 16.32
N LEU A 7 18.76 -14.95 15.85
CA LEU A 7 19.99 -14.17 16.00
C LEU A 7 19.83 -12.80 15.32
N ALA A 8 19.77 -11.75 16.13
CA ALA A 8 19.89 -10.38 15.67
C ALA A 8 21.37 -10.00 15.60
N ILE A 9 21.88 -9.73 14.43
CA ILE A 9 23.16 -9.04 14.25
C ILE A 9 22.88 -7.55 14.50
N ARG A 10 23.19 -7.09 15.73
CA ARG A 10 23.21 -5.67 16.07
C ARG A 10 24.45 -5.02 15.45
N ARG A 11 24.28 -4.08 14.56
CA ARG A 11 25.19 -2.95 14.37
C ARG A 11 24.73 -1.81 15.26
N ALA A 12 25.57 -1.44 16.20
CA ALA A 12 25.39 -0.27 17.02
C ALA A 12 25.58 0.99 16.19
N HIS A 13 24.59 1.87 16.14
CA HIS A 13 24.80 3.28 15.80
C HIS A 13 24.39 4.11 17.01
N GLU A 14 25.37 4.82 17.51
CA GLU A 14 25.25 5.81 18.56
C GLU A 14 24.45 7.02 18.08
N GLY A 15 23.74 7.62 19.03
CA GLY A 15 22.72 8.60 18.77
C GLY A 15 23.22 9.97 18.30
N SER A 16 22.37 10.63 17.57
CA SER A 16 22.28 12.08 17.56
C SER A 16 20.80 12.49 17.70
N ALA A 17 20.55 13.28 18.71
CA ALA A 17 19.25 13.88 18.96
C ALA A 17 18.95 14.92 17.87
N VAL A 18 17.92 14.69 17.06
CA VAL A 18 17.41 15.68 16.09
C VAL A 18 16.15 16.31 16.67
N SER A 19 16.20 17.62 16.83
CA SER A 19 15.09 18.47 17.25
C SER A 19 13.91 18.38 16.27
N HIS A 20 12.72 18.06 16.79
CA HIS A 20 11.49 17.97 16.01
C HIS A 20 10.94 19.37 15.70
N ALA A 21 11.02 19.76 14.43
CA ALA A 21 10.16 20.80 13.87
C ALA A 21 8.84 20.15 13.44
N GLY A 22 7.71 20.76 13.81
CA GLY A 22 6.39 20.23 13.52
C GLY A 22 6.13 20.06 12.04
N MET A 23 5.87 18.82 11.62
CA MET A 23 5.47 18.48 10.27
C MET A 23 3.97 18.23 10.23
N THR A 24 3.28 19.06 9.50
CA THR A 24 1.95 18.76 8.98
C THR A 24 2.12 17.71 7.89
N PHE A 25 1.64 16.50 8.13
CA PHE A 25 1.61 15.46 7.12
C PHE A 25 0.52 15.78 6.09
N ASP A 26 0.94 16.37 5.00
CA ASP A 26 0.12 16.40 3.79
C ASP A 26 0.18 15.00 3.15
N SER A 27 -0.93 14.27 3.21
CA SER A 27 -1.11 12.97 2.55
C SER A 27 -1.33 13.12 1.04
N GLY A 28 -0.80 14.17 0.45
CA GLY A 28 -0.76 14.40 -0.98
C GLY A 28 0.20 13.44 -1.68
N PHE A 29 -0.13 12.16 -1.76
CA PHE A 29 0.54 11.22 -2.63
C PHE A 29 0.22 11.55 -4.08
N GLN A 30 1.01 12.37 -4.71
CA GLN A 30 1.21 12.28 -6.14
C GLN A 30 2.18 11.11 -6.39
N VAL A 31 1.64 9.95 -6.69
CA VAL A 31 2.43 8.88 -7.29
C VAL A 31 2.81 9.36 -8.68
N ASP A 32 4.12 9.41 -8.91
CA ASP A 32 4.78 9.65 -10.18
C ASP A 32 3.97 9.06 -11.36
N GLU A 33 3.31 9.91 -12.13
CA GLU A 33 2.62 9.58 -13.37
C GLU A 33 3.58 9.26 -14.52
N SER A 34 4.80 8.81 -14.24
CA SER A 34 5.78 8.40 -15.25
C SER A 34 5.38 7.12 -16.03
N ALA A 35 4.08 6.95 -16.29
CA ALA A 35 3.59 6.00 -17.30
C ALA A 35 3.74 6.52 -18.74
N ASN A 36 4.27 7.73 -18.94
CA ASN A 36 4.32 8.39 -20.26
C ASN A 36 5.71 8.47 -20.93
N ASP A 37 6.72 7.78 -20.42
CA ASP A 37 7.98 7.67 -21.18
C ASP A 37 7.99 6.42 -22.07
N MET A 38 7.22 6.47 -23.14
CA MET A 38 7.45 5.65 -24.34
C MET A 38 6.94 6.38 -25.57
N ASN A 39 7.73 7.31 -26.06
CA ASN A 39 7.67 7.74 -27.45
C ASN A 39 9.07 7.95 -28.01
N SER A 40 9.71 6.87 -28.43
CA SER A 40 10.68 6.87 -29.53
C SER A 40 11.00 5.42 -29.89
N HIS A 41 10.30 4.90 -30.85
CA HIS A 41 10.67 3.93 -31.88
C HIS A 41 9.39 3.21 -32.36
N THR A 42 8.63 3.88 -33.22
CA THR A 42 7.61 3.21 -34.01
C THR A 42 8.14 3.01 -35.41
N SER A 43 8.50 1.79 -35.76
CA SER A 43 8.56 1.31 -37.12
C SER A 43 7.13 0.94 -37.60
N ASN A 44 6.76 1.48 -38.72
CA ASN A 44 5.50 1.32 -39.45
C ASN A 44 4.99 -0.13 -39.54
N LEU A 45 3.78 -0.37 -39.02
CA LEU A 45 2.90 -1.44 -39.50
C LEU A 45 1.45 -0.91 -39.51
N ARG A 46 0.87 -0.87 -40.74
CA ARG A 46 -0.49 -0.43 -41.00
C ARG A 46 -1.52 -1.43 -40.45
N PRO A 47 -2.66 -0.98 -39.88
CA PRO A 47 -3.74 -1.88 -39.50
C PRO A 47 -4.65 -2.19 -40.71
N ARG A 48 -5.03 -3.46 -40.84
CA ARG A 48 -6.08 -3.92 -41.74
C ARG A 48 -7.46 -3.59 -41.15
N ALA A 49 -8.27 -2.95 -41.98
CA ALA A 49 -9.66 -2.59 -41.69
C ALA A 49 -10.59 -3.81 -41.73
N TRP A 50 -11.61 -3.82 -40.91
CA TRP A 50 -12.83 -4.60 -41.01
C TRP A 50 -14.05 -3.68 -40.94
N PRO A 51 -15.19 -4.00 -41.58
CA PRO A 51 -16.11 -3.03 -42.15
C PRO A 51 -17.26 -2.61 -41.21
N HIS A 52 -17.81 -1.46 -41.59
CA HIS A 52 -18.94 -0.75 -41.00
C HIS A 52 -20.30 -1.47 -41.16
N ALA A 53 -21.20 -1.27 -40.19
CA ALA A 53 -22.65 -1.17 -40.45
C ALA A 53 -23.22 -0.06 -39.55
N LEU A 54 -23.58 1.00 -40.18
CA LEU A 54 -24.71 1.94 -40.18
C LEU A 54 -25.72 1.89 -39.01
N LEU A 55 -26.02 3.05 -38.43
CA LEU A 55 -27.28 3.78 -38.53
C LEU A 55 -27.29 5.08 -37.71
N ASP A 56 -27.40 6.16 -38.43
CA ASP A 56 -28.25 7.38 -38.38
C ASP A 56 -28.50 8.13 -37.05
N SER A 57 -27.97 9.28 -37.03
CA SER A 57 -28.54 10.67 -37.09
C SER A 57 -29.58 11.08 -36.07
N VAL A 58 -29.33 12.22 -35.41
CA VAL A 58 -30.09 13.48 -35.53
C VAL A 58 -29.33 14.61 -34.82
N ALA A 59 -29.10 15.67 -35.57
CA ALA A 59 -28.60 16.96 -35.17
C ALA A 59 -29.72 17.88 -34.66
N LEU A 60 -29.41 18.79 -33.73
CA LEU A 60 -29.97 20.16 -33.81
C LEU A 60 -29.11 21.20 -33.07
N ARG A 61 -28.93 22.28 -33.78
CA ARG A 61 -28.26 23.55 -33.55
C ARG A 61 -29.03 24.45 -32.57
N ASN A 62 -28.33 25.38 -31.91
CA ASN A 62 -28.37 26.87 -31.97
C ASN A 62 -27.68 27.41 -30.73
N ALA A 63 -26.67 28.16 -30.76
CA ALA A 63 -26.34 29.51 -31.26
C ALA A 63 -26.97 30.65 -30.41
N VAL A 64 -26.07 31.50 -29.90
CA VAL A 64 -25.99 32.95 -30.09
C VAL A 64 -26.16 33.86 -28.85
N LEU A 65 -25.12 34.69 -28.66
CA LEU A 65 -25.01 36.09 -28.15
C LEU A 65 -25.27 36.33 -26.64
N GLY A 66 -24.46 37.04 -25.91
CA GLY A 66 -23.62 38.22 -26.19
C GLY A 66 -23.91 39.26 -25.10
N GLY A 67 -22.91 39.94 -24.55
CA GLY A 67 -23.17 41.09 -23.68
C GLY A 67 -21.98 41.51 -22.81
N ILE A 68 -21.21 42.41 -23.34
CA ILE A 68 -20.18 43.24 -22.72
C ILE A 68 -20.82 44.26 -21.82
N LEU A 69 -20.26 44.58 -20.65
CA LEU A 69 -20.09 45.97 -20.21
C LEU A 69 -19.06 46.13 -19.08
N LEU A 70 -18.27 47.12 -19.29
CA LEU A 70 -17.12 47.69 -18.63
C LEU A 70 -17.49 48.58 -17.41
N LEU A 71 -16.45 48.83 -16.63
CA LEU A 71 -16.04 50.10 -15.99
C LEU A 71 -15.94 50.12 -14.47
N SER A 72 -14.75 50.37 -14.09
CA SER A 72 -14.12 51.44 -13.27
C SER A 72 -14.12 51.18 -11.77
N GLY A 73 -13.06 51.43 -11.02
CA GLY A 73 -11.82 52.14 -11.10
C GLY A 73 -11.23 52.30 -9.69
N VAL A 74 -9.99 52.02 -9.50
CA VAL A 74 -8.84 52.65 -8.80
C VAL A 74 -9.10 53.44 -7.49
N PRO A 75 -8.05 53.73 -6.65
CA PRO A 75 -7.07 52.88 -5.91
C PRO A 75 -6.98 53.26 -4.40
N ALA A 76 -6.25 52.54 -3.59
CA ALA A 76 -5.58 53.10 -2.43
C ALA A 76 -4.42 52.28 -1.88
N MET A 77 -3.26 52.81 -2.09
CA MET A 77 -2.15 53.10 -1.18
C MET A 77 -1.56 52.00 -0.33
N ALA A 78 -0.29 51.87 -0.61
CA ALA A 78 0.74 51.11 0.08
C ALA A 78 1.00 51.59 1.52
N ASN A 79 1.45 50.66 2.36
CA ASN A 79 2.46 50.97 3.35
C ASN A 79 3.40 49.81 3.52
N THR A 80 4.63 50.06 3.14
CA THR A 80 5.82 49.20 3.27
C THR A 80 6.36 49.35 4.69
N ALA A 81 6.58 48.22 5.36
CA ALA A 81 7.56 48.13 6.42
C ALA A 81 8.43 46.91 6.17
N ALA A 82 9.65 47.19 5.70
CA ALA A 82 10.71 46.19 5.54
C ALA A 82 11.24 45.79 6.91
N VAL A 83 11.16 44.50 7.24
CA VAL A 83 11.93 43.92 8.33
C VAL A 83 13.10 43.15 7.73
N ALA A 84 14.29 43.63 8.08
CA ALA A 84 15.57 43.05 7.65
C ALA A 84 15.76 41.62 8.17
N LYS A 85 16.08 40.72 7.26
CA LYS A 85 16.61 39.37 7.57
C LYS A 85 18.04 39.47 8.10
N PRO A 86 18.42 38.79 9.17
CA PRO A 86 19.82 38.65 9.51
C PRO A 86 20.51 37.68 8.54
N ALA A 87 21.70 38.07 8.10
CA ALA A 87 22.57 37.27 7.25
C ALA A 87 23.00 35.99 7.99
N ALA A 88 22.62 34.85 7.48
CA ALA A 88 23.16 33.57 7.91
C ALA A 88 24.53 33.35 7.24
N ALA A 89 25.51 33.03 8.04
CA ALA A 89 26.85 32.67 7.60
C ALA A 89 26.80 31.49 6.64
N ALA A 90 27.52 31.64 5.53
CA ALA A 90 27.71 30.57 4.56
C ALA A 90 28.49 29.40 5.21
N ALA A 91 27.80 28.32 5.51
CA ALA A 91 28.44 27.04 5.71
C ALA A 91 28.85 26.51 4.33
N GLN A 92 30.13 26.19 4.19
CA GLN A 92 30.66 25.54 3.00
C GLN A 92 29.92 24.23 2.77
N ALA A 93 29.38 24.08 1.55
CA ALA A 93 28.78 22.83 1.10
C ALA A 93 29.85 21.71 1.16
N PRO A 94 29.51 20.50 1.57
CA PRO A 94 30.39 19.35 1.38
C PRO A 94 30.55 19.08 -0.12
N ALA A 95 31.74 18.64 -0.49
CA ALA A 95 32.12 18.33 -1.84
C ALA A 95 31.15 17.35 -2.51
N ASP A 96 30.82 17.70 -3.73
CA ASP A 96 30.41 16.94 -4.89
C ASP A 96 30.02 15.48 -4.63
N SER A 97 28.74 15.25 -4.36
CA SER A 97 28.12 13.96 -4.60
C SER A 97 27.91 13.86 -6.11
N GLY A 98 28.70 13.02 -6.78
CA GLY A 98 28.57 12.74 -8.20
C GLY A 98 27.11 12.56 -8.57
N THR A 99 26.68 13.26 -9.60
CA THR A 99 25.27 13.23 -10.03
C THR A 99 24.95 11.81 -10.51
N VAL A 100 23.77 11.30 -10.17
CA VAL A 100 23.28 9.99 -10.62
C VAL A 100 23.41 9.78 -12.14
N LYS A 101 23.51 10.85 -12.94
CA LYS A 101 23.83 10.81 -14.37
C LYS A 101 25.17 10.12 -14.68
N ASP A 102 26.17 10.24 -13.83
CA ASP A 102 27.48 9.61 -14.02
C ASP A 102 27.41 8.08 -13.81
N LEU A 103 26.42 7.60 -13.02
CA LEU A 103 26.18 6.17 -12.79
C LEU A 103 25.51 5.46 -13.99
N HIS A 104 24.76 6.17 -14.84
CA HIS A 104 24.14 5.63 -16.05
C HIS A 104 25.13 5.27 -17.15
N GLU A 105 26.39 5.73 -17.10
CA GLU A 105 27.40 5.49 -18.12
C GLU A 105 28.20 4.21 -17.94
N ALA A 106 27.97 3.44 -16.91
CA ALA A 106 28.63 2.15 -16.66
C ALA A 106 28.31 1.14 -17.77
N LYS A 107 29.18 1.05 -18.78
CA LYS A 107 28.95 0.26 -20.01
C LYS A 107 29.77 -1.03 -20.08
N THR A 108 30.67 -1.29 -19.13
CA THR A 108 31.60 -2.41 -19.22
C THR A 108 31.41 -3.37 -18.05
N TYR A 109 31.15 -4.64 -18.34
CA TYR A 109 30.94 -5.69 -17.37
C TYR A 109 31.84 -6.89 -17.65
N THR A 110 32.27 -7.55 -16.58
CA THR A 110 32.90 -8.87 -16.64
C THR A 110 31.84 -9.93 -16.43
N ILE A 111 31.95 -11.03 -17.16
CA ILE A 111 31.12 -12.23 -16.96
C ILE A 111 32.05 -13.34 -16.51
N SER A 112 31.70 -13.95 -15.39
CA SER A 112 32.44 -15.07 -14.79
C SER A 112 31.52 -16.17 -14.31
N SER A 113 32.11 -17.31 -13.95
CA SER A 113 31.34 -18.47 -13.45
C SER A 113 31.86 -18.85 -12.06
N PRO A 114 31.32 -18.27 -10.98
CA PRO A 114 31.65 -18.63 -9.61
C PRO A 114 31.10 -20.02 -9.24
N PRO A 115 31.54 -20.61 -8.11
CA PRO A 115 30.86 -21.76 -7.51
C PRO A 115 29.38 -21.46 -7.27
N ALA A 116 28.52 -22.43 -7.53
CA ALA A 116 27.07 -22.27 -7.39
C ALA A 116 26.54 -22.46 -5.96
N GLU A 117 27.30 -23.12 -5.11
CA GLU A 117 26.89 -23.48 -3.74
C GLU A 117 26.46 -22.27 -2.89
N PRO A 118 27.13 -21.11 -2.93
CA PRO A 118 26.69 -19.92 -2.19
C PRO A 118 25.31 -19.38 -2.61
N LEU A 119 24.85 -19.70 -3.82
CA LEU A 119 23.56 -19.28 -4.34
C LEU A 119 22.42 -20.21 -3.91
N MET A 120 22.74 -21.42 -3.46
CA MET A 120 21.74 -22.41 -3.04
C MET A 120 21.18 -22.06 -1.68
N MET A 121 19.86 -21.99 -1.59
CA MET A 121 19.14 -21.73 -0.34
C MET A 121 18.12 -22.81 -0.08
N ASP A 122 17.92 -23.14 1.18
CA ASP A 122 16.78 -23.95 1.61
C ASP A 122 15.47 -23.17 1.40
N LYS A 123 14.38 -23.91 1.24
CA LYS A 123 13.04 -23.31 1.15
C LYS A 123 12.78 -22.44 2.38
N PRO A 124 12.20 -21.24 2.20
CA PRO A 124 11.94 -20.34 3.32
C PRO A 124 10.92 -20.95 4.29
N LYS A 125 11.14 -20.72 5.58
CA LYS A 125 10.17 -21.07 6.60
C LYS A 125 8.97 -20.12 6.53
N LEU A 126 7.79 -20.67 6.39
CA LEU A 126 6.54 -19.93 6.42
C LEU A 126 6.02 -19.85 7.86
N PRO A 127 5.27 -18.77 8.21
CA PRO A 127 4.63 -18.69 9.51
C PRO A 127 3.53 -19.74 9.67
N ASP A 128 3.32 -20.21 10.88
CA ASP A 128 2.18 -21.08 11.20
C ASP A 128 0.88 -20.26 11.21
N LEU A 129 -0.03 -20.59 10.32
CA LEU A 129 -1.32 -19.92 10.17
C LEU A 129 -2.47 -20.60 10.91
N SER A 130 -2.24 -21.75 11.55
CA SER A 130 -3.28 -22.59 12.15
C SER A 130 -3.92 -21.95 13.40
N GLY A 131 -3.17 -21.09 14.10
CA GLY A 131 -3.63 -20.42 15.33
C GLY A 131 -4.64 -19.28 15.11
N TYR A 132 -4.77 -18.75 13.87
CA TYR A 132 -5.63 -17.60 13.58
C TYR A 132 -7.05 -18.03 13.24
N THR A 133 -7.78 -18.49 14.25
CA THR A 133 -9.14 -19.02 14.13
C THR A 133 -10.15 -18.16 14.88
N GLN A 134 -11.43 -18.23 14.46
CA GLN A 134 -12.51 -17.56 15.18
C GLN A 134 -12.63 -18.06 16.62
N GLN A 135 -12.40 -19.34 16.86
CA GLN A 135 -12.41 -19.91 18.21
C GLN A 135 -11.29 -19.31 19.09
N ALA A 136 -10.10 -19.14 18.54
CA ALA A 136 -8.98 -18.51 19.25
C ALA A 136 -9.29 -17.02 19.55
N MET A 137 -9.91 -16.32 18.61
CA MET A 137 -10.37 -14.94 18.79
C MET A 137 -11.44 -14.84 19.89
N GLN A 138 -12.44 -15.74 19.89
CA GLN A 138 -13.49 -15.77 20.92
C GLN A 138 -12.94 -15.89 22.34
N LYS A 139 -11.85 -16.63 22.55
CA LYS A 139 -11.19 -16.75 23.86
C LYS A 139 -10.55 -15.44 24.35
N LYS A 140 -10.34 -14.47 23.46
CA LYS A 140 -9.78 -13.15 23.80
C LYS A 140 -10.85 -12.17 24.33
N ILE A 141 -12.14 -12.46 24.15
CA ILE A 141 -13.22 -11.57 24.56
C ILE A 141 -13.53 -11.76 26.04
N VAL A 142 -13.16 -10.79 26.85
CA VAL A 142 -13.42 -10.79 28.29
C VAL A 142 -14.78 -10.17 28.60
N ARG A 143 -15.74 -10.96 29.08
CA ARG A 143 -17.15 -10.56 29.31
C ARG A 143 -17.51 -10.46 30.81
N ASN A 144 -16.55 -10.16 31.66
CA ASN A 144 -16.72 -10.19 33.11
C ASN A 144 -17.37 -8.93 33.72
N LYS A 145 -17.48 -7.85 32.95
CA LYS A 145 -18.01 -6.56 33.40
C LYS A 145 -18.77 -5.89 32.27
N VAL A 146 -19.97 -5.38 32.55
CA VAL A 146 -20.75 -4.61 31.56
C VAL A 146 -20.15 -3.22 31.41
N ALA A 147 -19.97 -2.79 30.15
CA ALA A 147 -19.42 -1.49 29.86
C ALA A 147 -20.36 -0.33 30.27
N LYS A 148 -19.73 0.78 30.61
CA LYS A 148 -20.40 2.07 30.78
C LYS A 148 -20.67 2.68 29.42
N VAL A 149 -21.87 3.19 29.21
CA VAL A 149 -22.27 3.89 27.99
C VAL A 149 -22.56 5.35 28.31
N SER A 150 -22.01 6.23 27.51
CA SER A 150 -22.28 7.67 27.61
C SER A 150 -22.30 8.32 26.22
N ILE A 151 -23.08 9.38 26.09
CA ILE A 151 -23.03 10.26 24.92
C ILE A 151 -22.36 11.55 25.37
N ARG A 152 -21.20 11.87 24.81
CA ARG A 152 -20.44 13.05 25.18
C ARG A 152 -19.79 13.71 23.98
N ARG A 153 -19.30 14.93 24.18
CA ARG A 153 -18.64 15.73 23.14
C ARG A 153 -17.34 15.04 22.73
N MET A 154 -17.11 14.91 21.42
CA MET A 154 -15.87 14.31 20.89
C MET A 154 -14.61 15.09 21.33
N MET A 155 -14.73 16.41 21.47
CA MET A 155 -13.62 17.29 21.89
C MET A 155 -13.16 17.10 23.35
N GLN A 156 -13.80 16.25 24.13
CA GLN A 156 -13.37 15.92 25.49
C GLN A 156 -12.29 14.83 25.54
N GLU A 157 -12.06 14.13 24.45
CA GLU A 157 -11.00 13.13 24.31
C GLU A 157 -9.86 13.71 23.45
N ASP A 158 -8.66 13.77 23.99
CA ASP A 158 -7.51 14.44 23.33
C ASP A 158 -7.18 13.83 21.96
N ALA A 159 -7.21 12.52 21.82
CA ALA A 159 -6.97 11.86 20.55
C ALA A 159 -8.05 12.20 19.49
N LEU A 160 -9.33 12.26 19.90
CA LEU A 160 -10.42 12.70 19.03
C LEU A 160 -10.35 14.19 18.71
N LYS A 161 -9.95 15.01 19.67
CA LYS A 161 -9.73 16.44 19.48
C LYS A 161 -8.68 16.70 18.41
N GLU A 162 -7.54 16.02 18.48
CA GLU A 162 -6.49 16.15 17.48
C GLU A 162 -6.95 15.63 16.10
N PHE A 163 -7.59 14.47 16.05
CA PHE A 163 -8.13 13.90 14.83
C PHE A 163 -9.16 14.78 14.14
N ILE A 164 -10.10 15.37 14.89
CA ILE A 164 -11.16 16.26 14.37
C ILE A 164 -10.62 17.66 14.07
N GLY A 165 -9.66 18.14 14.86
CA GLY A 165 -9.05 19.46 14.71
C GLY A 165 -8.05 19.55 13.57
N GLY A 166 -7.53 18.41 13.08
CA GLY A 166 -6.63 18.33 11.94
C GLY A 166 -7.36 18.36 10.59
N ASP A 167 -6.89 17.55 9.66
CA ASP A 167 -7.43 17.44 8.29
C ASP A 167 -8.90 17.01 8.23
N ASN A 168 -9.42 16.40 9.29
CA ASN A 168 -10.81 15.97 9.40
C ASN A 168 -11.80 17.09 9.76
N LYS A 169 -11.35 18.30 9.94
CA LYS A 169 -12.09 19.57 10.04
C LYS A 169 -13.34 19.53 10.92
N MET A 170 -13.24 20.03 12.14
CA MET A 170 -14.37 20.09 13.09
C MET A 170 -15.65 20.71 12.49
N SER A 171 -15.53 21.67 11.60
CA SER A 171 -16.66 22.30 10.90
C SER A 171 -17.50 21.30 10.10
N GLU A 172 -16.90 20.28 9.53
CA GLU A 172 -17.61 19.22 8.82
C GLU A 172 -18.50 18.41 9.75
N TRP A 173 -17.98 18.04 10.92
CA TRP A 173 -18.76 17.29 11.92
C TRP A 173 -19.85 18.12 12.56
N VAL A 174 -19.59 19.41 12.82
CA VAL A 174 -20.60 20.37 13.30
C VAL A 174 -21.74 20.49 12.30
N ALA A 175 -21.45 20.60 11.01
CA ALA A 175 -22.46 20.68 9.97
C ALA A 175 -23.32 19.41 9.89
N ARG A 176 -22.72 18.23 10.00
CA ARG A 176 -23.45 16.95 9.93
C ARG A 176 -24.33 16.69 11.13
N GLN A 177 -23.90 17.06 12.31
CA GLN A 177 -24.65 16.83 13.55
C GLN A 177 -25.50 18.04 13.99
N HIS A 178 -25.48 19.13 13.21
CA HIS A 178 -26.22 20.39 13.52
C HIS A 178 -25.88 20.97 14.90
N GLY A 179 -24.64 20.79 15.37
CA GLY A 179 -24.20 21.28 16.67
C GLY A 179 -22.82 20.74 17.06
N ILE A 180 -22.48 20.88 18.35
CA ILE A 180 -21.19 20.39 18.85
C ILE A 180 -21.09 18.87 18.66
N PRO A 181 -20.05 18.38 17.98
CA PRO A 181 -19.91 16.96 17.66
C PRO A 181 -19.92 16.08 18.90
N GLN A 182 -20.77 15.06 18.88
CA GLN A 182 -20.94 14.06 19.92
C GLN A 182 -20.65 12.65 19.37
N ALA A 183 -20.33 11.74 20.27
CA ALA A 183 -20.19 10.32 20.00
C ALA A 183 -20.76 9.48 21.13
N ILE A 184 -21.09 8.23 20.83
CA ILE A 184 -21.46 7.19 21.78
C ILE A 184 -20.17 6.52 22.25
N PHE A 185 -19.90 6.53 23.55
CA PHE A 185 -18.73 5.91 24.15
C PHE A 185 -19.09 4.62 24.86
N VAL A 186 -18.28 3.59 24.64
CA VAL A 186 -18.33 2.29 25.32
C VAL A 186 -17.06 2.13 26.13
N ASP A 187 -17.12 2.37 27.42
CA ASP A 187 -15.96 2.43 28.30
C ASP A 187 -16.00 1.33 29.37
N ASP A 188 -14.84 0.89 29.84
CA ASP A 188 -14.62 0.16 31.08
C ASP A 188 -15.49 -1.11 31.22
N GLY A 189 -15.39 -2.00 30.27
CA GLY A 189 -16.08 -3.29 30.24
C GLY A 189 -16.51 -3.74 28.87
N TYR A 190 -17.27 -4.80 28.83
CA TYR A 190 -17.78 -5.44 27.60
C TYR A 190 -19.21 -5.00 27.27
N LEU A 191 -19.48 -4.79 25.98
CA LEU A 191 -20.82 -4.59 25.44
C LEU A 191 -20.90 -5.10 24.00
N ASN A 192 -22.04 -5.67 23.63
CA ASN A 192 -22.37 -5.94 22.24
C ASN A 192 -23.26 -4.85 21.64
N LEU A 193 -23.42 -4.85 20.31
CA LEU A 193 -24.19 -3.82 19.60
C LEU A 193 -25.67 -3.80 20.00
N GLN A 194 -26.30 -4.97 20.19
CA GLN A 194 -27.71 -5.06 20.56
C GLN A 194 -27.97 -4.42 21.93
N ASP A 195 -27.09 -4.67 22.89
CA ASP A 195 -27.23 -4.09 24.22
C ASP A 195 -26.84 -2.61 24.25
N LEU A 196 -25.93 -2.18 23.37
CA LEU A 196 -25.66 -0.76 23.14
C LEU A 196 -26.93 -0.04 22.64
N ALA A 197 -27.61 -0.60 21.65
CA ALA A 197 -28.83 0.00 21.09
C ALA A 197 -29.96 0.16 22.10
N LYS A 198 -30.04 -0.70 23.15
CA LYS A 198 -30.97 -0.56 24.25
C LYS A 198 -30.63 0.58 25.23
N LYS A 199 -29.35 0.98 25.27
CA LYS A 199 -28.85 1.98 26.23
C LYS A 199 -28.79 3.40 25.66
N VAL A 200 -28.94 3.56 24.35
CA VAL A 200 -28.84 4.85 23.64
C VAL A 200 -30.17 5.25 23.05
N PRO A 201 -30.48 6.57 22.95
CA PRO A 201 -31.68 7.04 22.27
C PRO A 201 -31.75 6.55 20.82
N LYS A 202 -32.93 6.09 20.39
CA LYS A 202 -33.16 5.53 19.04
C LYS A 202 -32.81 6.50 17.90
N GLN A 203 -32.83 7.79 18.15
CA GLN A 203 -32.38 8.80 17.17
C GLN A 203 -30.90 8.67 16.81
N TYR A 204 -30.06 8.13 17.70
CA TYR A 204 -28.61 7.97 17.50
C TYR A 204 -28.19 6.57 17.08
N LEU A 205 -28.88 5.55 17.60
CA LEU A 205 -28.66 4.16 17.23
C LEU A 205 -30.00 3.40 17.31
N SER A 206 -30.48 2.91 16.19
CA SER A 206 -31.77 2.23 16.12
C SER A 206 -31.69 0.92 15.33
N GLU A 207 -32.40 -0.10 15.79
CA GLU A 207 -32.71 -1.26 14.98
C GLU A 207 -33.83 -0.88 14.00
N THR A 208 -33.53 -0.91 12.71
CA THR A 208 -34.45 -0.50 11.62
C THR A 208 -35.26 -1.67 11.07
N SER A 209 -34.70 -2.87 11.18
CA SER A 209 -35.38 -4.16 10.95
C SER A 209 -34.64 -5.24 11.76
N PRO A 210 -35.17 -6.43 11.94
CA PRO A 210 -34.56 -7.46 12.78
C PRO A 210 -33.07 -7.68 12.47
N GLY A 211 -32.22 -7.39 13.45
CA GLY A 211 -30.77 -7.50 13.35
C GLY A 211 -30.06 -6.41 12.52
N VAL A 212 -30.78 -5.44 11.95
CA VAL A 212 -30.19 -4.34 11.16
C VAL A 212 -30.20 -3.06 11.99
N PHE A 213 -29.04 -2.55 12.29
CA PHE A 213 -28.84 -1.35 13.10
C PHE A 213 -28.32 -0.18 12.27
N LEU A 214 -28.87 1.01 12.49
CA LEU A 214 -28.41 2.27 11.89
C LEU A 214 -27.84 3.18 12.98
N ALA A 215 -26.53 3.45 12.88
CA ALA A 215 -25.86 4.41 13.73
C ALA A 215 -25.80 5.79 13.05
N ARG A 216 -26.25 6.83 13.78
CA ARG A 216 -26.22 8.24 13.37
C ARG A 216 -25.25 9.08 14.18
N LEU A 217 -24.65 8.53 15.22
CA LEU A 217 -23.47 9.10 15.89
C LEU A 217 -22.28 8.15 15.74
N PRO A 218 -21.06 8.68 15.77
CA PRO A 218 -19.88 7.85 15.90
C PRO A 218 -19.95 6.96 17.16
N ILE A 219 -19.44 5.73 17.04
CA ILE A 219 -19.26 4.80 18.16
C ILE A 219 -17.78 4.76 18.50
N VAL A 220 -17.44 5.07 19.74
CA VAL A 220 -16.07 5.07 20.25
C VAL A 220 -15.94 3.99 21.31
N VAL A 221 -15.12 2.99 21.03
CA VAL A 221 -14.69 2.01 22.03
C VAL A 221 -13.59 2.68 22.84
N GLY A 222 -13.93 3.23 24.00
CA GLY A 222 -13.03 4.03 24.80
C GLY A 222 -12.12 3.20 25.70
N LYS A 223 -11.47 3.85 26.68
CA LYS A 223 -10.47 3.22 27.56
C LYS A 223 -11.05 2.00 28.28
N LYS A 224 -10.37 0.86 28.18
CA LYS A 224 -10.79 -0.43 28.75
C LYS A 224 -12.15 -0.93 28.23
N GLY A 225 -12.69 -0.33 27.16
CA GLY A 225 -13.89 -0.79 26.49
C GLY A 225 -13.61 -2.03 25.64
N ILE A 226 -14.55 -2.97 25.63
CA ILE A 226 -14.54 -4.15 24.78
C ILE A 226 -15.87 -4.16 24.04
N PHE A 227 -15.81 -3.96 22.72
CA PHE A 227 -17.02 -3.87 21.92
C PHE A 227 -17.09 -5.01 20.92
N GLU A 228 -18.24 -5.67 20.88
CA GLU A 228 -18.51 -6.80 20.00
C GLU A 228 -19.69 -6.52 19.08
N ILE A 229 -19.49 -6.74 17.78
CA ILE A 229 -20.56 -6.83 16.78
C ILE A 229 -20.60 -8.29 16.34
N ASP A 230 -21.60 -9.03 16.80
CA ASP A 230 -21.69 -10.48 16.65
C ASP A 230 -22.78 -10.90 15.64
N LYS A 231 -22.92 -12.21 15.43
CA LYS A 231 -23.88 -12.83 14.52
C LYS A 231 -25.37 -12.48 14.76
N LYS A 232 -25.72 -11.89 15.91
CA LYS A 232 -27.07 -11.38 16.17
C LYS A 232 -27.31 -10.06 15.44
N THR A 233 -26.25 -9.42 14.98
CA THR A 233 -26.30 -8.26 14.10
C THR A 233 -26.16 -8.73 12.67
N THR A 234 -27.24 -8.71 11.90
CA THR A 234 -27.20 -9.00 10.47
C THR A 234 -26.42 -7.92 9.73
N GLU A 235 -26.62 -6.65 10.11
CA GLU A 235 -25.92 -5.52 9.51
C GLU A 235 -25.83 -4.33 10.46
N LEU A 236 -24.63 -3.72 10.56
CA LEU A 236 -24.44 -2.37 11.10
C LEU A 236 -24.31 -1.39 9.94
N ARG A 237 -25.23 -0.46 9.84
CA ARG A 237 -25.22 0.68 8.90
C ARG A 237 -24.70 1.91 9.59
N LEU A 238 -23.70 2.56 8.98
CA LEU A 238 -23.13 3.82 9.44
C LEU A 238 -23.64 4.96 8.57
N SER A 239 -24.39 5.91 9.13
CA SER A 239 -25.00 7.01 8.37
C SER A 239 -23.94 7.96 7.81
N GLN A 240 -23.94 8.15 6.49
CA GLN A 240 -23.08 9.10 5.79
C GLN A 240 -23.52 10.54 6.10
N GLU A 241 -24.81 10.82 6.06
CA GLU A 241 -25.35 12.15 6.27
C GLU A 241 -25.13 12.66 7.70
N ALA A 242 -25.30 11.79 8.68
CA ALA A 242 -25.09 12.13 10.09
C ALA A 242 -23.61 12.06 10.54
N GLY A 243 -22.70 11.61 9.66
CA GLY A 243 -21.28 11.58 9.97
C GLY A 243 -20.88 10.45 10.92
N ALA A 244 -21.53 9.27 10.84
CA ALA A 244 -21.22 8.13 11.69
C ALA A 244 -19.92 7.42 11.25
N PHE A 245 -19.14 6.95 12.23
CA PHE A 245 -17.96 6.13 12.06
C PHE A 245 -17.69 5.31 13.32
N VAL A 246 -16.70 4.41 13.28
CA VAL A 246 -16.32 3.63 14.47
C VAL A 246 -14.85 3.92 14.79
N ILE A 247 -14.58 4.26 16.05
CA ILE A 247 -13.21 4.34 16.57
C ILE A 247 -13.02 3.30 17.65
N ASN A 248 -11.93 2.54 17.52
CA ASN A 248 -11.46 1.63 18.55
C ASN A 248 -10.24 2.23 19.25
N ASP A 249 -10.38 2.50 20.56
CA ASP A 249 -9.28 2.90 21.44
C ASP A 249 -8.93 1.83 22.50
N ASN A 250 -9.44 0.60 22.34
CA ASN A 250 -9.06 -0.55 23.17
C ASN A 250 -9.25 -1.90 22.44
N GLN A 251 -10.42 -2.54 22.51
CA GLN A 251 -10.67 -3.84 21.88
C GLN A 251 -11.96 -3.85 21.08
N LEU A 252 -11.86 -4.18 19.80
CA LEU A 252 -13.01 -4.30 18.89
C LEU A 252 -13.04 -5.68 18.25
N PHE A 253 -14.20 -6.32 18.34
CA PHE A 253 -14.50 -7.62 17.74
C PHE A 253 -15.68 -7.50 16.80
N ILE A 254 -15.50 -7.88 15.54
CA ILE A 254 -16.56 -7.90 14.51
C ILE A 254 -16.57 -9.29 13.90
N GLN A 255 -17.73 -9.97 13.95
CA GLN A 255 -17.80 -11.34 13.47
C GLN A 255 -19.18 -11.74 12.95
N ASP A 256 -19.18 -12.53 11.88
CA ASP A 256 -20.38 -13.13 11.28
C ASP A 256 -21.48 -12.09 10.98
N THR A 257 -21.10 -10.93 10.45
CA THR A 257 -21.98 -9.78 10.24
C THR A 257 -21.65 -9.00 8.97
N ARG A 258 -22.35 -7.91 8.75
CA ARG A 258 -22.04 -6.92 7.73
C ARG A 258 -21.86 -5.53 8.36
N VAL A 259 -20.91 -4.74 7.85
CA VAL A 259 -20.74 -3.32 8.18
C VAL A 259 -20.77 -2.51 6.89
N THR A 260 -21.70 -1.58 6.77
CA THR A 260 -21.94 -0.84 5.53
C THR A 260 -21.97 0.67 5.79
N GLY A 261 -21.25 1.45 4.99
CA GLY A 261 -21.50 2.88 4.87
C GLY A 261 -22.87 3.08 4.20
N TRP A 262 -23.75 3.85 4.84
CA TRP A 262 -25.14 3.94 4.43
C TRP A 262 -25.57 5.38 4.17
N SER A 263 -26.13 5.63 3.01
CA SER A 263 -26.83 6.89 2.73
C SER A 263 -28.31 6.75 3.10
N GLU A 264 -28.74 7.47 4.12
CA GLU A 264 -30.14 7.53 4.51
C GLU A 264 -30.99 8.19 3.42
N LYS A 265 -30.43 9.21 2.77
CA LYS A 265 -31.07 9.93 1.67
C LYS A 265 -31.33 9.04 0.45
N ALA A 266 -30.37 8.19 0.09
CA ALA A 266 -30.52 7.23 -1.01
C ALA A 266 -31.17 5.92 -0.60
N ASN A 267 -31.35 5.68 0.71
CA ASN A 267 -31.77 4.42 1.31
C ASN A 267 -30.97 3.22 0.77
N GLY A 268 -29.65 3.36 0.74
CA GLY A 268 -28.73 2.38 0.16
C GLY A 268 -27.28 2.57 0.62
N PRO A 269 -26.36 1.70 0.18
CA PRO A 269 -24.93 1.89 0.46
C PRO A 269 -24.42 3.26 -0.01
N SER A 270 -23.51 3.86 0.75
CA SER A 270 -22.90 5.14 0.39
C SER A 270 -22.02 4.99 -0.86
N THR A 271 -22.41 5.67 -1.94
CA THR A 271 -21.72 5.61 -3.22
C THR A 271 -20.52 6.57 -3.21
N PHE A 272 -19.37 6.09 -3.68
CA PHE A 272 -18.22 6.95 -3.92
C PHE A 272 -18.49 7.93 -5.07
N LYS A 273 -18.37 9.23 -4.81
CA LYS A 273 -18.53 10.29 -5.83
C LYS A 273 -17.26 11.11 -6.03
N ALA A 274 -16.62 11.50 -4.93
CA ALA A 274 -15.41 12.32 -4.96
C ALA A 274 -14.44 11.93 -3.84
N PRO A 275 -13.11 12.09 -4.06
CA PRO A 275 -12.10 11.70 -3.08
C PRO A 275 -12.28 12.32 -1.69
N LYS A 276 -12.65 13.56 -1.60
CA LYS A 276 -12.83 14.31 -0.33
C LYS A 276 -14.25 14.28 0.22
N GLU A 277 -15.20 13.64 -0.47
CA GLU A 277 -16.55 13.47 0.07
C GLU A 277 -16.55 12.44 1.19
N PHE A 278 -17.07 12.85 2.34
CA PHE A 278 -17.14 11.99 3.51
C PHE A 278 -17.90 10.69 3.22
N ARG A 279 -17.27 9.59 3.61
CA ARG A 279 -17.91 8.28 3.76
C ARG A 279 -17.55 7.71 5.13
N PRO A 280 -18.45 6.98 5.79
CA PRO A 280 -18.16 6.31 7.06
C PRO A 280 -16.86 5.50 7.01
N PHE A 281 -16.23 5.27 8.14
CA PHE A 281 -14.99 4.51 8.25
C PHE A 281 -14.86 3.83 9.61
N LEU A 282 -13.86 2.95 9.73
CA LEU A 282 -13.45 2.32 10.97
C LEU A 282 -11.96 2.63 11.19
N LEU A 283 -11.64 3.15 12.37
CA LEU A 283 -10.26 3.48 12.76
C LEU A 283 -9.94 2.83 14.12
N SER A 284 -8.81 2.15 14.20
CA SER A 284 -8.24 1.64 15.45
C SER A 284 -6.89 2.31 15.71
N TRP A 285 -6.67 2.79 16.93
CA TRP A 285 -5.48 3.54 17.31
C TRP A 285 -4.41 2.70 18.04
N GLY A 286 -3.34 3.35 18.47
CA GLY A 286 -2.22 2.75 19.20
C GLY A 286 -2.68 2.00 20.45
N GLY A 287 -2.02 0.88 20.74
CA GLY A 287 -2.32 -0.01 21.85
C GLY A 287 -3.62 -0.79 21.73
N THR A 288 -4.31 -0.71 20.58
CA THR A 288 -5.59 -1.38 20.36
C THR A 288 -5.43 -2.79 19.81
N GLN A 289 -6.47 -3.58 20.00
CA GLN A 289 -6.63 -4.88 19.40
C GLN A 289 -7.91 -4.91 18.56
N THR A 290 -7.78 -5.31 17.29
CA THR A 290 -8.91 -5.36 16.35
C THR A 290 -9.00 -6.74 15.73
N TYR A 291 -10.18 -7.35 15.85
CA TYR A 291 -10.45 -8.67 15.31
C TYR A 291 -11.69 -8.64 14.43
N ILE A 292 -11.52 -9.01 13.15
CA ILE A 292 -12.61 -9.08 12.18
C ILE A 292 -12.62 -10.48 11.57
N PHE A 293 -13.74 -11.19 11.70
CA PHE A 293 -13.90 -12.56 11.20
C PHE A 293 -15.20 -12.74 10.44
N ASN A 294 -15.16 -13.46 9.31
CA ASN A 294 -16.34 -13.85 8.52
C ASN A 294 -17.31 -12.68 8.27
N THR A 295 -16.78 -11.50 8.04
CA THR A 295 -17.55 -10.25 7.98
C THR A 295 -17.48 -9.64 6.59
N LYS A 296 -18.60 -9.06 6.13
CA LYS A 296 -18.64 -8.27 4.90
C LYS A 296 -18.59 -6.78 5.24
N VAL A 297 -17.63 -6.07 4.71
CA VAL A 297 -17.46 -4.63 4.90
C VAL A 297 -17.53 -3.93 3.56
N ALA A 298 -18.41 -2.95 3.43
CA ALA A 298 -18.63 -2.29 2.14
C ALA A 298 -18.87 -0.79 2.25
N SER A 299 -18.53 -0.08 1.18
CA SER A 299 -18.90 1.33 0.95
C SER A 299 -18.38 2.28 2.03
N LEU A 300 -17.11 2.09 2.45
CA LEU A 300 -16.48 2.86 3.50
C LEU A 300 -15.27 3.65 2.97
N GLY A 301 -14.96 4.74 3.68
CA GLY A 301 -13.72 5.48 3.55
C GLY A 301 -13.68 6.50 2.42
N TYR A 302 -12.85 7.51 2.64
CA TYR A 302 -12.60 8.62 1.71
C TYR A 302 -11.17 9.13 1.88
N ASN A 303 -10.71 10.01 0.97
CA ASN A 303 -9.36 10.56 1.01
C ASN A 303 -9.22 11.63 2.10
N ASN A 304 -9.14 11.20 3.33
CA ASN A 304 -8.76 12.03 4.45
C ASN A 304 -7.98 11.19 5.46
N SER A 305 -7.05 11.81 6.19
CA SER A 305 -6.11 11.12 7.07
C SER A 305 -6.80 10.08 7.96
N LYS A 306 -6.33 8.83 7.90
CA LYS A 306 -6.82 7.68 8.69
C LYS A 306 -8.30 7.31 8.49
N SER A 307 -9.02 7.98 7.58
CA SER A 307 -10.44 7.75 7.28
C SER A 307 -10.65 6.86 6.04
N TYR A 308 -9.70 5.97 5.74
CA TYR A 308 -9.59 5.28 4.43
C TYR A 308 -10.52 4.08 4.24
N GLY A 309 -11.30 3.70 5.21
CA GLY A 309 -12.17 2.51 5.20
C GLY A 309 -11.95 1.69 6.44
N ILE A 310 -11.02 0.73 6.41
CA ILE A 310 -10.49 0.05 7.59
C ILE A 310 -9.06 0.55 7.79
N SER A 311 -8.83 1.29 8.88
CA SER A 311 -7.53 1.84 9.24
C SER A 311 -7.10 1.35 10.61
N ILE A 312 -5.95 0.69 10.68
CA ILE A 312 -5.29 0.27 11.91
C ILE A 312 -4.04 1.13 12.04
N SER A 313 -4.03 2.11 12.94
CA SER A 313 -3.04 3.17 12.89
C SER A 313 -2.54 3.56 14.26
N GLN A 314 -1.25 3.68 14.42
CA GLN A 314 -0.74 4.38 15.59
C GLN A 314 -1.28 5.82 15.62
N TYR A 315 -1.25 6.46 16.76
CA TYR A 315 -1.56 7.89 16.89
C TYR A 315 -0.64 8.75 16.00
N THR A 316 -0.98 9.99 15.82
CA THR A 316 -0.03 11.00 15.31
C THR A 316 1.22 11.05 16.19
N PRO A 317 2.38 11.48 15.69
CA PRO A 317 3.61 11.52 16.49
C PRO A 317 3.46 12.25 17.81
N ASN A 318 2.76 13.38 17.83
CA ASN A 318 2.52 14.16 19.05
C ASN A 318 1.70 13.37 20.08
N MET A 319 0.61 12.76 19.64
CA MET A 319 -0.24 11.94 20.52
C MET A 319 0.44 10.64 20.91
N LYS A 320 1.22 10.02 20.04
CA LYS A 320 2.00 8.81 20.37
C LYS A 320 2.94 9.06 21.55
N ALA A 321 3.65 10.19 21.54
CA ALA A 321 4.54 10.57 22.63
C ALA A 321 3.79 10.79 23.96
N GLN A 322 2.60 11.38 23.93
CA GLN A 322 1.78 11.64 25.11
C GLN A 322 1.11 10.37 25.66
N MET A 323 0.56 9.55 24.76
CA MET A 323 -0.21 8.37 25.14
C MET A 323 0.67 7.19 25.54
N ASN A 324 1.88 7.11 25.02
CA ASN A 324 2.87 6.07 25.29
C ASN A 324 2.28 4.64 25.23
N ARG A 325 1.52 4.35 24.17
CA ARG A 325 0.88 3.05 23.96
C ARG A 325 1.62 2.25 22.90
N PRO A 326 1.65 0.91 23.01
CA PRO A 326 2.28 0.06 22.00
C PRO A 326 1.62 0.21 20.62
N ASP A 327 2.26 -0.32 19.60
CA ASP A 327 1.69 -0.35 18.27
C ASP A 327 0.41 -1.21 18.24
N PRO A 328 -0.58 -0.85 17.42
CA PRO A 328 -1.83 -1.61 17.32
C PRO A 328 -1.58 -2.99 16.69
N THR A 329 -2.40 -3.96 17.08
CA THR A 329 -2.32 -5.33 16.56
C THR A 329 -3.71 -5.95 16.37
N GLY A 330 -3.78 -7.13 15.77
CA GLY A 330 -5.04 -7.86 15.59
C GLY A 330 -5.07 -8.79 14.39
N TRP A 331 -6.25 -9.27 14.06
CA TRP A 331 -6.47 -10.21 12.97
C TRP A 331 -7.70 -9.84 12.14
N ILE A 332 -7.56 -9.88 10.82
CA ILE A 332 -8.66 -9.80 9.85
C ILE A 332 -8.65 -11.09 9.05
N VAL A 333 -9.66 -11.92 9.23
CA VAL A 333 -9.68 -13.30 8.71
C VAL A 333 -11.02 -13.65 8.04
N ASN A 334 -10.96 -14.31 6.89
CA ASN A 334 -12.09 -14.86 6.14
C ASN A 334 -13.20 -13.83 5.88
N SER A 335 -12.85 -12.61 5.58
CA SER A 335 -13.78 -11.49 5.43
C SER A 335 -13.73 -10.90 4.02
N GLU A 336 -14.76 -10.15 3.64
CA GLU A 336 -14.91 -9.54 2.32
C GLU A 336 -14.95 -8.01 2.45
N PHE A 337 -14.16 -7.31 1.64
CA PHE A 337 -14.01 -5.86 1.67
C PHE A 337 -14.19 -5.30 0.25
N SER A 338 -15.24 -4.52 0.04
CA SER A 338 -15.56 -3.99 -1.28
C SER A 338 -15.96 -2.53 -1.27
N ASP A 339 -15.60 -1.79 -2.31
CA ASP A 339 -15.92 -0.37 -2.47
C ASP A 339 -15.43 0.50 -1.28
N LEU A 340 -14.27 0.17 -0.70
CA LEU A 340 -13.59 0.99 0.27
C LEU A 340 -12.60 1.93 -0.43
N TRP A 341 -12.24 3.07 0.20
CA TRP A 341 -11.17 3.91 -0.31
C TRP A 341 -9.84 3.14 -0.34
N TYR A 342 -9.42 2.54 0.78
CA TYR A 342 -8.47 1.43 0.87
C TYR A 342 -9.17 0.24 1.53
N GLY A 343 -9.01 -0.95 1.01
CA GLY A 343 -9.63 -2.15 1.59
C GLY A 343 -9.10 -2.44 2.99
N TYR A 344 -7.79 -2.34 3.17
CA TYR A 344 -7.08 -2.36 4.45
C TYR A 344 -5.94 -1.36 4.41
N TYR A 345 -5.81 -0.54 5.44
CA TYR A 345 -4.69 0.37 5.65
C TYR A 345 -4.12 0.18 7.06
N CYS A 346 -2.80 0.20 7.18
CA CYS A 346 -2.20 0.30 8.51
C CYS A 346 -1.00 1.25 8.53
N TYR A 347 -0.67 1.73 9.72
CA TYR A 347 0.40 2.69 9.98
C TYR A 347 1.05 2.39 11.34
N GLU A 348 2.35 2.15 11.37
CA GLU A 348 3.08 1.74 12.58
C GLU A 348 2.37 0.61 13.35
N THR A 349 2.04 -0.45 12.64
CA THR A 349 1.32 -1.62 13.15
C THR A 349 2.28 -2.78 13.31
N ARG A 350 2.11 -3.59 14.35
CA ARG A 350 2.99 -4.72 14.65
C ARG A 350 2.23 -6.04 14.68
N ASP A 351 2.85 -7.10 14.13
CA ASP A 351 2.38 -8.49 14.23
C ASP A 351 0.88 -8.65 13.88
N PHE A 352 0.42 -7.89 12.88
CA PHE A 352 -0.97 -7.92 12.43
C PHE A 352 -1.18 -8.99 11.35
N VAL A 353 -2.30 -9.71 11.41
CA VAL A 353 -2.61 -10.79 10.47
C VAL A 353 -3.81 -10.44 9.59
N VAL A 354 -3.59 -10.51 8.28
CA VAL A 354 -4.60 -10.34 7.23
C VAL A 354 -4.65 -11.63 6.43
N LYS A 355 -5.64 -12.52 6.72
CA LYS A 355 -5.61 -13.89 6.19
C LYS A 355 -6.93 -14.34 5.58
N GLY A 356 -6.88 -14.93 4.39
CA GLY A 356 -8.03 -15.60 3.76
C GLY A 356 -9.17 -14.65 3.37
N ASN A 357 -8.88 -13.35 3.19
CA ASN A 357 -9.89 -12.36 2.88
C ASN A 357 -10.02 -12.15 1.37
N THR A 358 -11.17 -11.58 0.97
CA THR A 358 -11.40 -11.08 -0.38
C THR A 358 -11.50 -9.55 -0.36
N TYR A 359 -10.64 -8.89 -1.13
CA TYR A 359 -10.63 -7.44 -1.33
C TYR A 359 -10.93 -7.17 -2.80
N HIS A 360 -12.04 -6.51 -3.11
CA HIS A 360 -12.40 -6.28 -4.51
C HIS A 360 -13.07 -4.92 -4.75
N ASP A 361 -12.93 -4.41 -5.94
CA ASP A 361 -13.54 -3.15 -6.38
C ASP A 361 -13.24 -1.95 -5.46
N ASN A 362 -12.17 -2.04 -4.66
CA ASN A 362 -11.73 -0.94 -3.82
C ASN A 362 -11.20 0.23 -4.67
N ILE A 363 -11.32 1.45 -4.15
CA ILE A 363 -11.11 2.67 -4.95
C ILE A 363 -9.63 2.84 -5.30
N VAL A 364 -8.74 2.72 -4.33
CA VAL A 364 -7.30 2.98 -4.55
C VAL A 364 -6.47 1.73 -4.40
N TYR A 365 -6.44 1.12 -3.22
CA TYR A 365 -5.68 -0.09 -2.93
C TYR A 365 -6.56 -1.19 -2.35
N GLY A 366 -6.23 -2.44 -2.60
CA GLY A 366 -6.83 -3.56 -1.90
C GLY A 366 -6.29 -3.68 -0.47
N ILE A 367 -4.98 -3.85 -0.34
CA ILE A 367 -4.27 -3.97 0.94
C ILE A 367 -3.08 -3.01 0.91
N ASP A 368 -2.97 -2.11 1.90
CA ASP A 368 -1.97 -1.05 1.98
C ASP A 368 -1.37 -0.91 3.40
N PRO A 369 -0.47 -1.81 3.83
CA PRO A 369 0.42 -1.55 4.94
C PRO A 369 1.38 -0.40 4.66
N HIS A 370 1.56 0.47 5.63
CA HIS A 370 2.28 1.72 5.44
C HIS A 370 3.17 2.06 6.66
N ASP A 371 4.16 2.90 6.44
CA ASP A 371 5.07 3.54 7.40
C ASP A 371 5.42 2.69 8.62
N ARG A 372 6.62 2.11 8.64
CA ARG A 372 7.23 1.44 9.81
C ARG A 372 6.38 0.32 10.45
N SER A 373 5.41 -0.22 9.69
CA SER A 373 4.72 -1.43 10.13
C SER A 373 5.62 -2.64 9.93
N HIS A 374 5.57 -3.61 10.85
CA HIS A 374 6.48 -4.77 10.76
C HIS A 374 5.90 -6.05 11.37
N GLY A 375 6.49 -7.19 10.96
CA GLY A 375 6.05 -8.50 11.43
C GLY A 375 4.65 -8.87 10.92
N LEU A 376 4.22 -8.31 9.78
CA LEU A 376 2.88 -8.55 9.24
C LEU A 376 2.79 -9.91 8.55
N ILE A 377 1.61 -10.54 8.64
CA ILE A 377 1.27 -11.72 7.87
C ILE A 377 0.10 -11.38 6.94
N ILE A 378 0.39 -11.27 5.64
CA ILE A 378 -0.62 -11.06 4.59
C ILE A 378 -0.68 -12.35 3.79
N ALA A 379 -1.64 -13.21 4.11
CA ALA A 379 -1.64 -14.58 3.63
C ALA A 379 -3.00 -15.04 3.08
N GLU A 380 -2.98 -15.83 2.01
CA GLU A 380 -4.16 -16.51 1.46
C GLU A 380 -5.29 -15.54 1.03
N ASN A 381 -4.98 -14.26 0.80
CA ASN A 381 -5.98 -13.29 0.38
C ASN A 381 -6.19 -13.31 -1.14
N THR A 382 -7.40 -12.92 -1.55
CA THR A 382 -7.74 -12.67 -2.96
C THR A 382 -8.00 -11.18 -3.14
N VAL A 383 -7.23 -10.52 -4.02
CA VAL A 383 -7.28 -9.06 -4.23
C VAL A 383 -7.45 -8.78 -5.71
N TYR A 384 -8.54 -8.12 -6.11
CA TYR A 384 -8.80 -7.83 -7.53
C TYR A 384 -9.66 -6.59 -7.76
N GLY A 385 -9.58 -6.07 -9.00
CA GLY A 385 -10.48 -5.02 -9.47
C GLY A 385 -10.28 -3.67 -8.77
N THR A 386 -9.09 -3.37 -8.23
CA THR A 386 -8.82 -2.02 -7.70
C THR A 386 -8.97 -0.99 -8.82
N LYS A 387 -9.66 0.13 -8.52
CA LYS A 387 -10.09 1.07 -9.56
C LYS A 387 -9.02 2.07 -9.99
N LYS A 388 -8.03 2.36 -9.14
CA LYS A 388 -7.04 3.43 -9.41
C LYS A 388 -5.59 3.02 -9.28
N LYS A 389 -5.24 2.11 -8.40
CA LYS A 389 -3.85 1.79 -8.05
C LYS A 389 -3.62 0.27 -7.96
N HIS A 390 -2.80 -0.16 -7.02
CA HIS A 390 -2.28 -1.52 -6.88
C HIS A 390 -3.22 -2.46 -6.09
N GLY A 391 -3.06 -3.76 -6.29
CA GLY A 391 -3.77 -4.76 -5.49
C GLY A 391 -3.26 -4.77 -4.06
N ILE A 392 -2.00 -5.14 -3.85
CA ILE A 392 -1.31 -5.14 -2.57
C ILE A 392 -0.11 -4.20 -2.70
N ILE A 393 0.04 -3.27 -1.79
CA ILE A 393 1.25 -2.44 -1.68
C ILE A 393 1.69 -2.41 -0.23
N ILE A 394 2.97 -2.64 0.02
CA ILE A 394 3.61 -2.38 1.30
C ILE A 394 4.59 -1.23 1.11
N SER A 395 4.46 -0.19 1.90
CA SER A 395 5.07 1.10 1.60
C SER A 395 5.72 1.76 2.80
N ARG A 396 6.92 2.29 2.61
CA ARG A 396 7.68 3.06 3.59
C ARG A 396 8.04 2.28 4.85
N GLU A 397 9.16 1.56 4.79
CA GLU A 397 9.73 0.84 5.94
C GLU A 397 8.78 -0.23 6.52
N VAL A 398 8.02 -0.91 5.66
CA VAL A 398 7.27 -2.10 6.07
C VAL A 398 8.20 -3.30 5.96
N ASN A 399 8.64 -3.80 7.11
CA ASN A 399 9.75 -4.74 7.19
C ASN A 399 9.38 -6.06 7.85
N ASP A 400 10.23 -7.08 7.65
CA ASP A 400 10.15 -8.37 8.34
C ASP A 400 8.78 -9.06 8.21
N SER A 401 8.14 -8.90 7.06
CA SER A 401 6.75 -9.30 6.83
C SER A 401 6.62 -10.43 5.81
N PHE A 402 5.51 -11.16 5.88
CA PHE A 402 5.19 -12.27 5.01
C PHE A 402 4.02 -11.93 4.10
N ILE A 403 4.25 -11.92 2.79
CA ILE A 403 3.24 -11.73 1.75
C ILE A 403 3.15 -13.06 0.99
N ILE A 404 2.29 -13.98 1.43
CA ILE A 404 2.35 -15.38 1.01
C ILE A 404 1.00 -15.95 0.56
N ASN A 405 1.04 -16.82 -0.45
CA ASN A 405 -0.14 -17.54 -0.95
C ASN A 405 -1.32 -16.64 -1.38
N ASN A 406 -1.08 -15.37 -1.69
CA ASN A 406 -2.15 -14.47 -2.13
C ASN A 406 -2.42 -14.62 -3.63
N LYS A 407 -3.64 -14.25 -4.04
CA LYS A 407 -4.02 -14.03 -5.43
C LYS A 407 -4.25 -12.55 -5.66
N SER A 408 -3.53 -11.94 -6.62
CA SER A 408 -3.69 -10.52 -6.94
C SER A 408 -3.82 -10.34 -8.45
N TYR A 409 -5.00 -9.94 -8.92
CA TYR A 409 -5.29 -9.93 -10.35
C TYR A 409 -6.28 -8.83 -10.78
N GLU A 410 -6.22 -8.47 -12.05
CA GLU A 410 -7.11 -7.49 -12.66
C GLU A 410 -7.15 -6.14 -11.92
N ASN A 411 -6.05 -5.77 -11.26
CA ASN A 411 -5.92 -4.48 -10.61
C ASN A 411 -5.48 -3.42 -11.62
N HIS A 412 -5.84 -2.16 -11.37
CA HIS A 412 -5.57 -1.05 -12.28
C HIS A 412 -4.07 -0.82 -12.53
N LEU A 413 -3.24 -1.02 -11.53
CA LEU A 413 -1.78 -0.99 -11.68
C LEU A 413 -1.18 -2.38 -11.40
N SER A 414 -0.12 -2.46 -10.60
CA SER A 414 0.59 -3.71 -10.30
C SER A 414 -0.16 -4.59 -9.31
N GLY A 415 0.10 -5.89 -9.36
CA GLY A 415 -0.50 -6.86 -8.45
C GLY A 415 0.04 -6.74 -7.02
N ILE A 416 1.37 -6.77 -6.86
CA ILE A 416 2.05 -6.59 -5.57
C ILE A 416 3.15 -5.56 -5.73
N VAL A 417 3.28 -4.64 -4.76
CA VAL A 417 4.33 -3.61 -4.73
C VAL A 417 5.01 -3.59 -3.37
N LEU A 418 6.34 -3.50 -3.37
CA LEU A 418 7.17 -3.15 -2.24
C LEU A 418 7.77 -1.79 -2.54
N ASP A 419 7.60 -0.81 -1.66
CA ASP A 419 7.95 0.59 -1.93
C ASP A 419 8.70 1.22 -0.75
N ARG A 420 9.71 2.02 -1.05
CA ARG A 420 10.44 2.91 -0.12
C ARG A 420 10.92 2.23 1.16
N ASN A 421 12.10 1.62 1.10
CA ASN A 421 12.78 0.99 2.24
C ASN A 421 11.96 -0.13 2.93
N SER A 422 11.06 -0.78 2.19
CA SER A 422 10.37 -1.96 2.67
C SER A 422 11.28 -3.18 2.47
N VAL A 423 12.01 -3.57 3.52
CA VAL A 423 13.12 -4.53 3.45
C VAL A 423 12.86 -5.80 4.26
N ASN A 424 13.64 -6.86 4.00
CA ASN A 424 13.58 -8.15 4.71
C ASN A 424 12.20 -8.84 4.63
N ASN A 425 11.44 -8.58 3.58
CA ASN A 425 10.14 -9.23 3.41
C ASN A 425 10.27 -10.52 2.60
N LEU A 426 9.43 -11.50 2.93
CA LEU A 426 9.25 -12.71 2.14
C LEU A 426 7.98 -12.60 1.30
N VAL A 427 8.13 -12.51 -0.01
CA VAL A 427 7.03 -12.58 -0.98
C VAL A 427 7.03 -13.96 -1.62
N ALA A 428 6.15 -14.87 -1.19
CA ALA A 428 6.26 -16.25 -1.63
C ALA A 428 4.93 -16.91 -2.02
N TYR A 429 5.00 -17.77 -3.04
CA TYR A 429 3.90 -18.61 -3.52
C TYR A 429 2.62 -17.84 -3.92
N ASN A 430 2.75 -16.55 -4.25
CA ASN A 430 1.63 -15.76 -4.71
C ASN A 430 1.31 -16.05 -6.18
N GLN A 431 0.04 -15.87 -6.58
CA GLN A 431 -0.43 -15.91 -7.95
C GLN A 431 -0.83 -14.49 -8.39
N ILE A 432 -0.09 -13.94 -9.34
CA ILE A 432 -0.22 -12.54 -9.74
C ILE A 432 -0.43 -12.48 -11.26
N TYR A 433 -1.62 -12.07 -11.71
CA TYR A 433 -1.95 -12.16 -13.12
C TYR A 433 -2.95 -11.12 -13.61
N ARG A 434 -2.89 -10.81 -14.90
CA ARG A 434 -3.81 -9.89 -15.61
C ARG A 434 -3.90 -8.50 -14.99
N ASN A 435 -2.89 -8.06 -14.23
CA ASN A 435 -2.83 -6.69 -13.76
C ASN A 435 -2.49 -5.74 -14.92
N HIS A 436 -2.94 -4.48 -14.85
CA HIS A 436 -2.82 -3.56 -15.97
C HIS A 436 -1.44 -2.92 -16.08
N THR A 437 -0.55 -3.18 -15.14
CA THR A 437 0.89 -2.88 -15.27
C THR A 437 1.71 -4.13 -14.95
N ASP A 438 2.59 -4.07 -13.99
CA ASP A 438 3.52 -5.15 -13.66
C ASP A 438 2.85 -6.18 -12.72
N GLY A 439 3.38 -7.38 -12.66
CA GLY A 439 2.95 -8.37 -11.69
C GLY A 439 3.43 -8.00 -10.29
N ILE A 440 4.74 -8.06 -10.06
CA ILE A 440 5.39 -7.64 -8.82
C ILE A 440 6.32 -6.47 -9.12
N THR A 441 6.32 -5.46 -8.27
CA THR A 441 7.20 -4.29 -8.40
C THR A 441 7.91 -4.02 -7.08
N LEU A 442 9.23 -3.80 -7.14
CA LEU A 442 10.04 -3.32 -6.04
C LEU A 442 10.58 -1.93 -6.38
N TYR A 443 10.32 -0.96 -5.52
CA TYR A 443 10.82 0.41 -5.63
C TYR A 443 11.62 0.75 -4.37
N GLU A 444 12.93 1.01 -4.54
CA GLU A 444 13.79 1.45 -3.45
C GLU A 444 13.67 0.57 -2.18
N SER A 445 13.59 -0.75 -2.39
CA SER A 445 13.29 -1.73 -1.36
C SER A 445 14.25 -2.91 -1.47
N ALA A 446 15.41 -2.79 -0.84
CA ALA A 446 16.49 -3.78 -0.87
C ALA A 446 16.18 -5.03 -0.02
N ASP A 447 17.05 -6.03 -0.10
CA ASP A 447 17.10 -7.21 0.79
C ASP A 447 15.80 -8.03 0.86
N ASN A 448 15.00 -8.07 -0.19
CA ASN A 448 13.78 -8.85 -0.23
C ASN A 448 13.97 -10.21 -0.91
N LEU A 449 13.26 -11.22 -0.42
CA LEU A 449 13.23 -12.56 -1.01
C LEU A 449 11.87 -12.83 -1.67
N LEU A 450 11.90 -13.06 -2.99
CA LEU A 450 10.76 -13.52 -3.78
C LEU A 450 10.93 -15.00 -4.08
N TRP A 451 10.03 -15.86 -3.59
CA TRP A 451 10.18 -17.32 -3.71
C TRP A 451 8.94 -17.98 -4.32
N GLY A 452 9.12 -18.69 -5.41
CA GLY A 452 8.07 -19.56 -5.98
C GLY A 452 6.78 -18.84 -6.40
N ASN A 453 6.85 -17.55 -6.71
CA ASN A 453 5.68 -16.80 -7.17
C ASN A 453 5.35 -17.16 -8.64
N ARG A 454 4.07 -17.16 -8.97
CA ARG A 454 3.56 -17.37 -10.32
C ARG A 454 3.02 -16.03 -10.86
N VAL A 455 3.76 -15.43 -11.77
CA VAL A 455 3.51 -14.07 -12.29
C VAL A 455 3.27 -14.15 -13.79
N PHE A 456 2.02 -14.01 -14.24
CA PHE A 456 1.69 -14.31 -15.62
C PHE A 456 0.61 -13.40 -16.21
N ALA A 457 0.69 -13.19 -17.52
CA ALA A 457 -0.29 -12.42 -18.29
C ALA A 457 -0.55 -11.00 -17.74
N ASN A 458 0.41 -10.37 -17.06
CA ASN A 458 0.34 -8.96 -16.70
C ASN A 458 0.67 -8.10 -17.93
N LYS A 459 0.09 -6.89 -18.04
CA LYS A 459 0.23 -6.08 -19.27
C LYS A 459 1.64 -5.54 -19.52
N ARG A 460 2.45 -5.41 -18.48
CA ARG A 460 3.84 -4.95 -18.60
C ARG A 460 4.80 -6.06 -18.16
N HIS A 461 5.65 -5.79 -17.17
CA HIS A 461 6.66 -6.75 -16.71
C HIS A 461 6.07 -7.80 -15.75
N GLY A 462 6.68 -8.97 -15.72
CA GLY A 462 6.39 -9.95 -14.69
C GLY A 462 6.85 -9.43 -13.33
N ILE A 463 8.15 -9.25 -13.17
CA ILE A 463 8.78 -8.69 -11.97
C ILE A 463 9.60 -7.47 -12.37
N ARG A 464 9.35 -6.32 -11.74
CA ARG A 464 10.10 -5.09 -11.95
C ARG A 464 10.85 -4.70 -10.70
N VAL A 465 12.13 -4.38 -10.85
CA VAL A 465 13.02 -3.95 -9.76
C VAL A 465 13.64 -2.61 -10.13
N ARG A 466 13.39 -1.59 -9.31
CA ARG A 466 13.93 -0.24 -9.51
C ARG A 466 14.64 0.23 -8.25
N ASN A 467 15.87 0.72 -8.39
CA ASN A 467 16.65 1.29 -7.28
C ASN A 467 16.66 0.37 -6.05
N SER A 468 16.85 -0.93 -6.23
CA SER A 468 16.78 -1.92 -5.17
C SER A 468 17.89 -2.94 -5.34
N THR A 469 18.67 -3.16 -4.30
CA THR A 469 19.81 -4.06 -4.28
C THR A 469 19.52 -5.35 -3.51
N ASN A 470 20.36 -6.37 -3.74
CA ASN A 470 20.25 -7.67 -3.06
C ASN A 470 18.86 -8.31 -3.15
N ILE A 471 18.22 -8.20 -4.34
CA ILE A 471 16.92 -8.81 -4.57
C ILE A 471 17.11 -10.27 -4.98
N LYS A 472 16.56 -11.17 -4.17
CA LYS A 472 16.66 -12.62 -4.37
C LYS A 472 15.39 -13.16 -5.01
N LEU A 473 15.50 -13.67 -6.23
CA LEU A 473 14.42 -14.22 -7.04
C LEU A 473 14.61 -15.75 -7.19
N TYR A 474 14.00 -16.53 -6.31
CA TYR A 474 14.18 -17.97 -6.27
C TYR A 474 12.92 -18.70 -6.76
N GLU A 475 13.05 -19.60 -7.72
CA GLU A 475 11.99 -20.49 -8.22
C GLU A 475 10.72 -19.74 -8.72
N ASN A 476 10.86 -18.46 -9.13
CA ASN A 476 9.73 -17.70 -9.63
C ASN A 476 9.41 -18.04 -11.09
N LEU A 477 8.13 -18.04 -11.43
CA LEU A 477 7.64 -18.26 -12.79
C LEU A 477 7.08 -16.93 -13.32
N ALA A 478 7.80 -16.27 -14.22
CA ALA A 478 7.32 -15.06 -14.91
C ALA A 478 7.06 -15.39 -16.38
N ILE A 479 5.80 -15.70 -16.70
CA ILE A 479 5.41 -16.33 -17.98
C ILE A 479 4.34 -15.51 -18.68
N GLY A 480 4.53 -15.23 -19.98
CA GLY A 480 3.51 -14.61 -20.83
C GLY A 480 3.12 -13.20 -20.41
N ASN A 481 4.00 -12.44 -19.76
CA ASN A 481 3.77 -11.03 -19.48
C ASN A 481 4.02 -10.17 -20.73
N GLY A 482 3.41 -9.01 -20.81
CA GLY A 482 3.41 -8.18 -22.01
C GLY A 482 4.78 -7.59 -22.38
N LEU A 483 5.68 -7.40 -21.42
CA LEU A 483 7.04 -6.91 -21.63
C LEU A 483 8.06 -7.95 -21.15
N MET A 484 8.95 -7.59 -20.22
CA MET A 484 10.00 -8.48 -19.73
C MET A 484 9.46 -9.45 -18.67
N GLY A 485 10.05 -10.63 -18.58
CA GLY A 485 9.86 -11.53 -17.45
C GLY A 485 10.36 -10.89 -16.16
N VAL A 486 11.61 -10.44 -16.15
CA VAL A 486 12.22 -9.63 -15.09
C VAL A 486 12.83 -8.38 -15.71
N TYR A 487 12.56 -7.23 -15.10
CA TYR A 487 13.14 -5.94 -15.50
C TYR A 487 13.77 -5.22 -14.32
N GLY A 488 15.10 -5.06 -14.35
CA GLY A 488 15.88 -4.31 -13.37
C GLY A 488 16.35 -2.98 -13.96
N HIS A 489 16.17 -1.87 -13.24
CA HIS A 489 16.65 -0.57 -13.71
C HIS A 489 16.88 0.41 -12.57
N ILE A 490 17.71 1.42 -12.84
CA ILE A 490 17.88 2.57 -11.98
C ILE A 490 17.06 3.74 -12.50
N LYS A 491 16.62 4.61 -11.59
CA LYS A 491 15.94 5.88 -11.92
C LYS A 491 16.45 6.96 -10.99
N ASP A 492 16.86 8.08 -11.58
CA ASP A 492 17.11 9.30 -10.83
C ASP A 492 15.78 9.93 -10.35
N LEU A 493 15.68 10.18 -9.08
CA LEU A 493 14.50 10.77 -8.44
C LEU A 493 14.78 12.18 -7.91
N THR A 494 15.94 12.77 -8.23
CA THR A 494 16.32 14.12 -7.79
C THR A 494 15.43 15.22 -8.37
N ASP A 495 14.93 15.02 -9.59
CA ASP A 495 14.06 15.97 -10.29
C ASP A 495 12.54 15.73 -10.02
N THR A 496 12.22 15.00 -8.97
CA THR A 496 10.84 14.76 -8.55
C THR A 496 10.44 15.69 -7.41
N ASP A 497 9.14 15.78 -7.07
CA ASP A 497 8.63 16.51 -5.90
C ASP A 497 9.04 15.89 -4.55
N ARG A 498 9.94 14.90 -4.57
CA ARG A 498 10.43 14.19 -3.40
C ARG A 498 11.42 15.04 -2.62
N ASP A 499 11.23 15.16 -1.32
CA ASP A 499 12.26 15.74 -0.44
C ASP A 499 13.38 14.72 -0.19
N ILE A 500 14.44 14.81 -0.99
CA ILE A 500 15.58 13.87 -0.94
C ILE A 500 16.28 13.87 0.42
N LYS A 501 16.20 14.95 1.20
CA LYS A 501 16.81 14.99 2.54
C LYS A 501 16.02 14.20 3.57
N LEU A 502 14.70 14.15 3.40
CA LEU A 502 13.81 13.42 4.29
C LEU A 502 13.53 11.99 3.82
N ASP A 503 13.65 11.76 2.53
CA ASP A 503 13.34 10.49 1.88
C ASP A 503 14.40 10.17 0.81
N PRO A 504 15.65 9.85 1.23
CA PRO A 504 16.76 9.56 0.32
C PRO A 504 16.53 8.26 -0.45
N PHE A 505 17.25 8.08 -1.54
CA PHE A 505 17.25 6.85 -2.34
C PHE A 505 18.65 6.55 -2.89
N ASP A 506 18.92 5.26 -3.11
CA ASP A 506 20.09 4.78 -3.80
C ASP A 506 19.70 4.38 -5.23
N ALA A 507 20.38 4.95 -6.24
CA ALA A 507 20.14 4.62 -7.64
C ALA A 507 20.97 3.40 -8.05
N GLU A 508 20.74 2.26 -7.39
CA GLU A 508 21.45 1.01 -7.61
C GLU A 508 20.48 -0.16 -7.77
N VAL A 509 20.85 -1.16 -8.57
CA VAL A 509 20.07 -2.38 -8.73
C VAL A 509 20.98 -3.60 -8.74
N SER A 510 20.65 -4.63 -7.97
CA SER A 510 21.29 -5.95 -8.06
C SER A 510 20.31 -7.09 -7.87
N LEU A 511 20.55 -8.19 -8.59
CA LEU A 511 19.65 -9.35 -8.63
C LEU A 511 20.43 -10.65 -8.40
N ILE A 512 19.86 -11.54 -7.63
CA ILE A 512 20.27 -12.94 -7.53
C ILE A 512 19.07 -13.80 -7.98
N MET A 513 19.22 -14.56 -9.06
CA MET A 513 18.17 -15.37 -9.63
C MET A 513 18.58 -16.85 -9.65
N VAL A 514 17.83 -17.69 -8.95
CA VAL A 514 18.11 -19.12 -8.87
C VAL A 514 16.86 -19.93 -9.17
N GLY A 515 16.95 -20.84 -10.14
CA GLY A 515 15.81 -21.62 -10.60
C GLY A 515 14.74 -20.75 -11.26
N GLY A 516 13.55 -21.30 -11.39
CA GLY A 516 12.40 -20.60 -11.97
C GLY A 516 12.39 -20.59 -13.50
N GLU A 517 11.40 -19.87 -14.06
CA GLU A 517 11.17 -19.85 -15.50
C GLU A 517 10.74 -18.45 -15.97
N LEU A 518 11.41 -17.95 -17.01
CA LEU A 518 11.15 -16.65 -17.66
C LEU A 518 10.84 -16.86 -19.14
N THR A 519 9.64 -17.32 -19.45
CA THR A 519 9.31 -17.73 -20.82
C THR A 519 8.12 -17.00 -21.40
N SER A 520 8.05 -16.91 -22.73
CA SER A 520 6.92 -16.34 -23.48
C SER A 520 6.56 -14.89 -23.12
N ASN A 521 7.46 -14.12 -22.55
CA ASN A 521 7.25 -12.70 -22.27
C ASN A 521 7.48 -11.86 -23.53
N GLY A 522 6.67 -10.82 -23.72
CA GLY A 522 6.58 -10.10 -25.00
C GLY A 522 7.88 -9.42 -25.46
N SER A 523 8.70 -8.92 -24.54
CA SER A 523 9.98 -8.26 -24.84
C SER A 523 11.21 -9.12 -24.50
N GLY A 524 11.03 -10.27 -23.87
CA GLY A 524 12.12 -11.18 -23.51
C GLY A 524 12.13 -11.62 -22.06
N PRO A 525 13.06 -12.49 -21.68
CA PRO A 525 13.13 -13.06 -20.34
C PRO A 525 13.62 -12.07 -19.29
N LEU A 526 14.74 -11.37 -19.56
CA LEU A 526 15.43 -10.52 -18.60
C LEU A 526 15.98 -9.27 -19.30
N SER A 527 15.77 -8.12 -18.68
CA SER A 527 16.50 -6.89 -18.98
C SER A 527 16.96 -6.25 -17.69
N ILE A 528 18.16 -5.71 -17.68
CA ILE A 528 18.65 -4.98 -16.53
C ILE A 528 19.57 -3.85 -17.00
N ASP A 529 19.35 -2.65 -16.48
CA ASP A 529 20.07 -1.45 -16.84
C ASP A 529 21.08 -1.10 -15.74
N SER A 530 22.36 -1.02 -16.10
CA SER A 530 23.46 -0.64 -15.22
C SER A 530 23.45 -1.33 -13.85
N PRO A 531 23.46 -2.67 -13.79
CA PRO A 531 23.40 -3.37 -12.50
C PRO A 531 24.68 -3.20 -11.69
N LEU A 532 24.54 -3.17 -10.37
CA LEU A 532 25.65 -3.31 -9.44
C LEU A 532 26.21 -4.75 -9.45
N SER A 533 25.34 -5.76 -9.55
CA SER A 533 25.68 -7.16 -9.82
C SER A 533 24.46 -7.95 -10.29
N VAL A 534 24.69 -9.02 -11.04
CA VAL A 534 23.65 -10.01 -11.40
C VAL A 534 24.23 -11.40 -11.26
N GLU A 535 23.55 -12.23 -10.49
CA GLU A 535 23.88 -13.65 -10.34
C GLU A 535 22.75 -14.52 -10.87
N LEU A 536 23.07 -15.45 -11.77
CA LEU A 536 22.11 -16.35 -12.42
C LEU A 536 22.53 -17.79 -12.24
N TYR A 537 21.61 -18.66 -11.81
CA TYR A 537 21.84 -20.10 -11.74
C TYR A 537 20.57 -20.91 -11.98
N LYS A 538 20.63 -21.85 -12.91
CA LYS A 538 19.49 -22.74 -13.26
C LYS A 538 18.19 -21.99 -13.65
N VAL A 539 18.26 -20.78 -14.12
CA VAL A 539 17.10 -20.03 -14.59
C VAL A 539 16.69 -20.52 -15.98
N SER A 540 15.46 -20.99 -16.15
CA SER A 540 14.94 -21.39 -17.45
C SER A 540 14.42 -20.18 -18.24
N MET A 541 15.02 -19.95 -19.42
CA MET A 541 14.68 -18.83 -20.31
C MET A 541 14.23 -19.29 -21.70
N LEU A 542 14.05 -20.57 -21.91
CA LEU A 542 13.64 -21.14 -23.20
C LEU A 542 12.16 -20.85 -23.45
N ALA A 543 11.88 -20.25 -24.58
CA ALA A 543 10.50 -19.99 -25.00
C ALA A 543 10.02 -21.05 -25.98
N PRO A 544 8.79 -21.54 -25.84
CA PRO A 544 8.23 -22.58 -26.71
C PRO A 544 7.79 -22.09 -28.09
N THR A 545 7.91 -20.79 -28.43
CA THR A 545 7.37 -20.22 -29.67
C THR A 545 8.45 -19.94 -30.72
N LYS A 546 8.12 -20.15 -31.98
CA LYS A 546 9.02 -19.97 -33.14
C LYS A 546 9.56 -18.55 -33.35
N SER A 547 8.95 -17.55 -32.73
CA SER A 547 9.31 -16.13 -32.89
C SER A 547 10.16 -15.58 -31.74
N SER A 548 10.35 -16.33 -30.69
CA SER A 548 11.05 -15.88 -29.49
C SER A 548 12.37 -16.62 -29.35
N GLY A 549 13.38 -16.11 -30.03
CA GLY A 549 14.75 -16.37 -29.58
C GLY A 549 14.91 -15.84 -28.16
N ILE A 550 15.81 -16.43 -27.37
CA ILE A 550 16.22 -15.84 -26.12
C ILE A 550 16.86 -14.48 -26.49
N SER A 551 16.33 -13.41 -25.94
CA SER A 551 16.96 -12.10 -26.08
C SER A 551 17.06 -11.43 -24.71
N PHE A 552 18.26 -10.97 -24.38
CA PHE A 552 18.46 -10.02 -23.31
C PHE A 552 18.40 -8.60 -23.88
N ASN A 553 18.09 -7.64 -23.06
CA ASN A 553 18.11 -6.22 -23.41
C ASN A 553 19.03 -5.46 -22.44
N GLY A 554 19.26 -4.19 -22.74
CA GLY A 554 20.20 -3.39 -21.97
C GLY A 554 21.64 -3.93 -22.05
N VAL A 555 22.38 -3.77 -20.99
CA VAL A 555 23.81 -4.20 -20.92
C VAL A 555 24.02 -5.70 -21.08
N LEU A 556 22.99 -6.51 -20.90
CA LEU A 556 23.05 -7.95 -21.06
C LEU A 556 22.91 -8.39 -22.52
N GLY A 557 22.38 -7.53 -23.39
CA GLY A 557 22.18 -7.82 -24.81
C GLY A 557 23.50 -8.08 -25.55
N ASP A 558 24.50 -7.23 -25.31
CA ASP A 558 25.80 -7.34 -25.96
C ASP A 558 26.61 -8.57 -25.55
N ARG A 559 26.30 -9.16 -24.41
CA ARG A 559 27.00 -10.32 -23.82
C ARG A 559 26.11 -11.58 -23.79
N GLN A 560 25.02 -11.56 -24.51
CA GLN A 560 24.00 -12.61 -24.48
C GLN A 560 24.55 -14.02 -24.76
N ASP A 561 25.38 -14.17 -25.78
CA ASP A 561 25.91 -15.47 -26.19
C ASP A 561 26.79 -16.09 -25.10
N GLU A 562 27.60 -15.28 -24.43
CA GLU A 562 28.45 -15.72 -23.33
C GLU A 562 27.63 -16.15 -22.10
N ILE A 563 26.63 -15.34 -21.74
CA ILE A 563 25.71 -15.64 -20.63
C ILE A 563 24.97 -16.95 -20.91
N LEU A 564 24.44 -17.13 -22.12
CA LEU A 564 23.70 -18.33 -22.48
C LEU A 564 24.59 -19.57 -22.60
N ASP A 565 25.85 -19.43 -23.03
CA ASP A 565 26.78 -20.54 -23.04
C ASP A 565 27.04 -21.06 -21.63
N LEU A 566 27.32 -20.18 -20.68
CA LEU A 566 27.54 -20.56 -19.29
C LEU A 566 26.27 -21.12 -18.64
N LEU A 567 25.15 -20.40 -18.75
CA LEU A 567 23.92 -20.72 -18.02
C LEU A 567 23.19 -21.97 -18.57
N VAL A 568 23.06 -22.04 -19.90
CA VAL A 568 22.22 -23.07 -20.56
C VAL A 568 23.05 -24.28 -21.01
N ARG A 569 24.16 -24.06 -21.73
CA ARG A 569 24.96 -25.16 -22.25
C ARG A 569 25.84 -25.79 -21.21
N GLN A 570 26.53 -25.00 -20.40
CA GLN A 570 27.42 -25.50 -19.36
C GLN A 570 26.72 -25.74 -18.01
N GLN A 571 25.49 -25.24 -17.83
CA GLN A 571 24.71 -25.32 -16.60
C GLN A 571 25.46 -24.79 -15.36
N LYS A 572 26.22 -23.72 -15.55
CA LYS A 572 27.02 -23.09 -14.51
C LYS A 572 26.32 -21.85 -13.96
N ALA A 573 26.74 -21.40 -12.79
CA ALA A 573 26.40 -20.08 -12.28
C ALA A 573 27.04 -18.99 -13.14
N VAL A 574 26.36 -17.88 -13.32
CA VAL A 574 26.85 -16.71 -14.05
C VAL A 574 26.84 -15.52 -13.09
N LEU A 575 27.97 -14.87 -12.97
CA LEU A 575 28.13 -13.60 -12.24
C LEU A 575 28.47 -12.50 -13.24
N ILE A 576 27.74 -11.41 -13.18
CA ILE A 576 27.91 -10.21 -14.00
C ILE A 576 28.23 -9.07 -13.04
N ASP A 577 29.44 -8.55 -13.12
CA ASP A 577 29.95 -7.47 -12.28
C ASP A 577 30.46 -6.30 -13.12
N PRO A 578 30.29 -5.04 -12.68
CA PRO A 578 30.91 -3.89 -13.32
C PRO A 578 32.45 -3.99 -13.22
N VAL A 579 33.13 -3.39 -14.18
CA VAL A 579 34.63 -3.30 -14.17
C VAL A 579 35.10 -2.45 -12.97
N GLU A 580 36.22 -2.80 -12.35
CA GLU A 580 36.72 -2.15 -11.12
C GLU A 580 36.82 -0.62 -11.19
N SER A 581 37.19 -0.05 -12.36
CA SER A 581 37.19 1.40 -12.54
C SER A 581 35.84 2.09 -12.31
N GLN A 582 34.76 1.33 -12.31
CA GLN A 582 33.40 1.80 -12.07
C GLN A 582 32.93 1.53 -10.62
N LYS A 583 33.52 0.55 -9.94
CA LYS A 583 33.32 0.34 -8.50
C LYS A 583 33.91 1.52 -7.69
N GLN A 584 35.03 2.09 -8.13
CA GLN A 584 35.66 3.26 -7.47
C GLN A 584 34.86 4.56 -7.58
N LEU A 585 33.94 4.67 -8.54
CA LEU A 585 33.04 5.83 -8.68
C LEU A 585 31.76 5.74 -7.81
N ARG A 586 31.58 4.62 -7.12
CA ARG A 586 30.37 4.33 -6.32
C ARG A 586 30.62 4.31 -4.80
N ASP A 587 31.88 4.27 -4.38
CA ASP A 587 32.32 4.38 -2.99
C ASP A 587 32.62 5.85 -2.63
#